data_fcb75d41aadcbf0fb16f6e4bc0720238
#
_entry.id   fcb75d41aadcbf0fb16f6e4bc0720238
#
_cell.length_a   1.000
_cell.length_b   1.000
_cell.length_c   1.000
_cell.angle_alpha   90.00
_cell.angle_beta   90.00
_cell.angle_gamma   90.00
#
_symmetry.space_group_name_H-M   'P 1'
#
loop_
_entity.id
_entity.type
_entity.pdbx_description
1 polymer ?
#
loop_
_entity_poly.entity_id
_entity_poly.type
_entity_poly.pdbx_seq_one_letter_code
_entity_poly.pdbx_strand_id
1 'polypeptide(L)'
;AAAKAVDQIFGFDDYEILPAAYRMREIMNWGSYMHSHALHFYFLAAPDLIIPNGTRKTRNVFQVIKDMPEIALQAINIRRNGLEMVRKIGGRPIHPTSSTPGGISTELDADTQKDLLERAKQNVELAQATLDLALPVFEENLDLIASLGNFGDTRHCGTVKPDGTWDVYNGNIRFRDKDGSDMFEYRNEEYTDYVAEHVKPYSWLKFPYIKEMGYPEGIYRVAPLSRINVCDQMPKEAPLAQEALNAFRDAFGYAQAPLLFNYARLIELLASAECAAAALEEDLSGKKFPDELERTEGEGVGIVEAPRGTLIHHYKSDDNGQTSYANIVVATIQNNPAMEMGIHQVAKDYIKPGVEVDDKIFNLMEMVIRAYDPCLSCATHSMDSQMRLAEVDIVDSEGNLIKKF
;
A
#
# COMPACT_ATOMS: atom_id res chain seq x y z
N ALA A 1 -3.69 -9.73 -7.25
CA ALA A 1 -2.54 -10.18 -8.06
C ALA A 1 -2.67 -11.68 -8.40
N ALA A 2 -2.70 -12.59 -7.40
CA ALA A 2 -2.76 -14.03 -7.69
C ALA A 2 -3.92 -14.42 -8.62
N ALA A 3 -5.13 -13.92 -8.36
CA ALA A 3 -6.29 -14.20 -9.21
C ALA A 3 -6.07 -13.73 -10.66
N LYS A 4 -5.52 -12.53 -10.86
CA LYS A 4 -5.20 -12.01 -12.19
C LYS A 4 -4.14 -12.85 -12.93
N ALA A 5 -3.10 -13.30 -12.22
CA ALA A 5 -2.12 -14.21 -12.83
C ALA A 5 -2.76 -15.55 -13.26
N VAL A 6 -3.67 -16.07 -12.44
CA VAL A 6 -4.42 -17.29 -12.79
C VAL A 6 -5.42 -17.03 -13.93
N ASP A 7 -6.09 -15.88 -13.96
CA ASP A 7 -6.96 -15.51 -15.08
C ASP A 7 -6.21 -15.61 -16.41
N GLN A 8 -4.99 -15.04 -16.50
CA GLN A 8 -4.16 -15.11 -17.71
C GLN A 8 -3.74 -16.54 -18.07
N ILE A 9 -3.42 -17.40 -17.09
CA ILE A 9 -3.12 -18.83 -17.37
C ILE A 9 -4.32 -19.51 -18.03
N PHE A 10 -5.55 -19.12 -17.68
CA PHE A 10 -6.78 -19.63 -18.27
C PHE A 10 -7.22 -18.87 -19.54
N GLY A 11 -6.40 -17.97 -20.05
CA GLY A 11 -6.65 -17.22 -21.29
C GLY A 11 -7.60 -16.02 -21.13
N PHE A 12 -7.87 -15.57 -19.92
CA PHE A 12 -8.64 -14.35 -19.67
C PHE A 12 -7.69 -13.16 -19.53
N ASP A 13 -7.79 -12.19 -20.43
CA ASP A 13 -7.18 -10.87 -20.23
C ASP A 13 -7.93 -10.13 -19.10
N ASP A 14 -7.28 -9.16 -18.47
CA ASP A 14 -7.87 -8.33 -17.42
C ASP A 14 -9.19 -7.66 -17.84
N TYR A 15 -9.39 -7.40 -19.13
CA TYR A 15 -10.62 -6.80 -19.69
C TYR A 15 -11.69 -7.83 -20.09
N GLU A 16 -11.38 -9.13 -20.06
CA GLU A 16 -12.31 -10.22 -20.41
C GLU A 16 -13.01 -10.83 -19.20
N ILE A 17 -12.67 -10.35 -17.99
CA ILE A 17 -13.36 -10.73 -16.76
C ILE A 17 -14.82 -10.29 -16.84
N LEU A 18 -15.74 -11.15 -16.44
CA LEU A 18 -17.18 -10.84 -16.44
C LEU A 18 -17.47 -9.55 -15.65
N PRO A 19 -18.22 -8.58 -16.20
CA PRO A 19 -18.34 -7.23 -15.63
C PRO A 19 -18.75 -7.18 -14.16
N ALA A 20 -19.75 -7.98 -13.76
CA ALA A 20 -20.17 -8.04 -12.35
C ALA A 20 -19.06 -8.61 -11.44
N ALA A 21 -18.35 -9.64 -11.90
CA ALA A 21 -17.23 -10.22 -11.16
C ALA A 21 -16.04 -9.25 -11.05
N TYR A 22 -15.73 -8.56 -12.14
CA TYR A 22 -14.69 -7.52 -12.16
C TYR A 22 -15.00 -6.44 -11.12
N ARG A 23 -16.23 -5.89 -11.15
CA ARG A 23 -16.64 -4.84 -10.21
C ARG A 23 -16.63 -5.32 -8.75
N MET A 24 -17.05 -6.55 -8.47
CA MET A 24 -16.99 -7.14 -7.15
C MET A 24 -15.54 -7.31 -6.66
N ARG A 25 -14.61 -7.68 -7.53
CA ARG A 25 -13.18 -7.75 -7.18
C ARG A 25 -12.59 -6.36 -6.87
N GLU A 26 -13.00 -5.30 -7.60
CA GLU A 26 -12.60 -3.92 -7.29
C GLU A 26 -13.15 -3.48 -5.93
N ILE A 27 -14.43 -3.71 -5.63
CA ILE A 27 -15.04 -3.38 -4.33
C ILE A 27 -14.28 -4.09 -3.20
N MET A 28 -13.93 -5.35 -3.37
CA MET A 28 -13.13 -6.11 -2.40
C MET A 28 -11.73 -5.48 -2.21
N ASN A 29 -11.10 -5.00 -3.28
CA ASN A 29 -9.81 -4.31 -3.19
C ASN A 29 -9.93 -2.98 -2.44
N TRP A 30 -10.92 -2.14 -2.75
CA TRP A 30 -11.18 -0.89 -2.01
C TRP A 30 -11.54 -1.14 -0.55
N GLY A 31 -12.30 -2.21 -0.24
CA GLY A 31 -12.56 -2.64 1.13
C GLY A 31 -11.26 -2.96 1.88
N SER A 32 -10.30 -3.60 1.21
CA SER A 32 -8.96 -3.86 1.76
C SER A 32 -8.17 -2.58 2.01
N TYR A 33 -8.27 -1.58 1.12
CA TYR A 33 -7.66 -0.26 1.31
C TYR A 33 -8.23 0.45 2.55
N MET A 34 -9.55 0.54 2.67
CA MET A 34 -10.20 1.17 3.82
C MET A 34 -9.78 0.51 5.14
N HIS A 35 -9.79 -0.83 5.19
CA HIS A 35 -9.35 -1.58 6.35
C HIS A 35 -7.88 -1.31 6.69
N SER A 36 -6.99 -1.36 5.70
CA SER A 36 -5.54 -1.25 5.89
C SER A 36 -5.10 0.18 6.21
N HIS A 37 -5.60 1.16 5.46
CA HIS A 37 -5.22 2.56 5.63
C HIS A 37 -5.69 3.14 6.96
N ALA A 38 -6.91 2.81 7.39
CA ALA A 38 -7.38 3.21 8.71
C ALA A 38 -6.59 2.52 9.84
N LEU A 39 -6.26 1.22 9.68
CA LEU A 39 -5.39 0.54 10.63
C LEU A 39 -4.05 1.26 10.77
N HIS A 40 -3.39 1.51 9.65
CA HIS A 40 -2.09 2.15 9.66
C HIS A 40 -2.14 3.54 10.27
N PHE A 41 -3.02 4.41 9.76
CA PHE A 41 -3.07 5.79 10.23
C PHE A 41 -3.34 5.89 11.73
N TYR A 42 -4.42 5.31 12.20
CA TYR A 42 -4.84 5.46 13.59
C TYR A 42 -3.99 4.71 14.61
N PHE A 43 -3.43 3.55 14.23
CA PHE A 43 -2.71 2.68 15.15
C PHE A 43 -1.20 2.86 15.10
N LEU A 44 -0.65 3.26 13.95
CA LEU A 44 0.80 3.29 13.74
C LEU A 44 1.35 4.71 13.53
N ALA A 45 0.65 5.57 12.76
CA ALA A 45 1.17 6.89 12.42
C ALA A 45 0.66 8.01 13.36
N ALA A 46 -0.64 8.07 13.62
CA ALA A 46 -1.26 9.14 14.41
C ALA A 46 -0.69 9.28 15.83
N PRO A 47 -0.36 8.21 16.58
CA PRO A 47 0.23 8.36 17.90
C PRO A 47 1.53 9.16 17.92
N ASP A 48 2.35 9.07 16.88
CA ASP A 48 3.60 9.83 16.78
C ASP A 48 3.38 11.33 16.58
N LEU A 49 2.31 11.69 15.87
CA LEU A 49 1.98 13.08 15.54
C LEU A 49 1.11 13.74 16.63
N ILE A 50 0.19 12.99 17.23
CA ILE A 50 -0.75 13.50 18.24
C ILE A 50 -0.10 13.55 19.63
N ILE A 51 0.84 12.64 19.94
CA ILE A 51 1.52 12.53 21.23
C ILE A 51 3.06 12.67 21.04
N PRO A 52 3.55 13.76 20.42
CA PRO A 52 4.96 13.86 20.01
C PRO A 52 5.94 13.80 21.19
N ASN A 53 5.52 14.25 22.38
CA ASN A 53 6.31 14.23 23.60
C ASN A 53 6.07 12.98 24.47
N GLY A 54 5.31 12.01 23.96
CA GLY A 54 5.04 10.76 24.66
C GLY A 54 6.28 9.88 24.79
N THR A 55 6.35 9.14 25.88
CA THR A 55 7.34 8.07 26.03
C THR A 55 6.94 6.85 25.20
N ARG A 56 7.83 5.88 24.99
CA ARG A 56 7.52 4.60 24.33
C ARG A 56 6.28 3.89 24.94
N LYS A 57 6.03 4.10 26.25
CA LYS A 57 4.88 3.52 26.97
C LYS A 57 3.56 4.26 26.70
N THR A 58 3.61 5.55 26.40
CA THR A 58 2.41 6.41 26.25
C THR A 58 2.11 6.78 24.80
N ARG A 59 3.10 6.74 23.90
CA ARG A 59 2.95 7.02 22.49
C ARG A 59 2.51 5.75 21.73
N ASN A 60 1.26 5.38 21.91
CA ASN A 60 0.66 4.20 21.28
C ASN A 60 -0.85 4.34 21.19
N VAL A 61 -1.48 3.45 20.43
CA VAL A 61 -2.93 3.44 20.21
C VAL A 61 -3.75 3.30 21.49
N PHE A 62 -3.26 2.61 22.52
CA PHE A 62 -4.02 2.45 23.77
C PHE A 62 -4.16 3.77 24.51
N GLN A 63 -3.15 4.63 24.45
CA GLN A 63 -3.26 5.99 24.99
C GLN A 63 -4.24 6.83 24.17
N VAL A 64 -4.20 6.75 22.83
CA VAL A 64 -5.17 7.43 21.95
C VAL A 64 -6.60 6.96 22.27
N ILE A 65 -6.84 5.67 22.44
CA ILE A 65 -8.16 5.13 22.82
C ILE A 65 -8.64 5.71 24.16
N LYS A 66 -7.72 5.85 25.11
CA LYS A 66 -8.03 6.37 26.44
C LYS A 66 -8.37 7.87 26.42
N ASP A 67 -7.58 8.65 25.68
CA ASP A 67 -7.68 10.12 25.69
C ASP A 67 -8.70 10.64 24.65
N MET A 68 -8.91 9.88 23.58
CA MET A 68 -9.76 10.25 22.43
C MET A 68 -10.62 9.06 21.96
N PRO A 69 -11.57 8.58 22.79
CA PRO A 69 -12.34 7.36 22.49
C PRO A 69 -13.20 7.47 21.23
N GLU A 70 -13.65 8.67 20.86
CA GLU A 70 -14.44 8.92 19.65
C GLU A 70 -13.61 8.67 18.38
N ILE A 71 -12.36 9.12 18.37
CA ILE A 71 -11.42 8.88 17.28
C ILE A 71 -11.12 7.38 17.13
N ALA A 72 -10.96 6.68 18.25
CA ALA A 72 -10.78 5.24 18.25
C ALA A 72 -12.00 4.49 17.67
N LEU A 73 -13.21 4.93 18.04
CA LEU A 73 -14.44 4.36 17.48
C LEU A 73 -14.58 4.60 15.98
N GLN A 74 -14.20 5.78 15.49
CA GLN A 74 -14.15 6.12 14.06
C GLN A 74 -13.22 5.15 13.33
N ALA A 75 -12.00 4.96 13.81
CA ALA A 75 -11.05 4.01 13.25
C ALA A 75 -11.59 2.57 13.17
N ILE A 76 -12.22 2.10 14.25
CA ILE A 76 -12.83 0.77 14.32
C ILE A 76 -13.95 0.63 13.28
N ASN A 77 -14.79 1.65 13.12
CA ASN A 77 -15.90 1.62 12.16
C ASN A 77 -15.42 1.57 10.72
N ILE A 78 -14.47 2.42 10.32
CA ILE A 78 -13.89 2.39 8.96
C ILE A 78 -13.32 1.01 8.67
N ARG A 79 -12.51 0.48 9.59
CA ARG A 79 -11.89 -0.84 9.43
C ARG A 79 -12.91 -1.96 9.32
N ARG A 80 -13.91 -1.97 10.20
CA ARG A 80 -14.98 -2.98 10.20
C ARG A 80 -15.77 -2.96 8.90
N ASN A 81 -16.15 -1.78 8.41
CA ASN A 81 -16.92 -1.63 7.18
C ASN A 81 -16.12 -2.13 5.96
N GLY A 82 -14.84 -1.73 5.84
CA GLY A 82 -13.96 -2.24 4.77
C GLY A 82 -13.78 -3.76 4.83
N LEU A 83 -13.58 -4.30 6.05
CA LEU A 83 -13.40 -5.74 6.24
C LEU A 83 -14.67 -6.54 5.93
N GLU A 84 -15.86 -6.00 6.20
CA GLU A 84 -17.14 -6.61 5.82
C GLU A 84 -17.31 -6.70 4.30
N MET A 85 -16.85 -5.71 3.54
CA MET A 85 -16.84 -5.79 2.08
C MET A 85 -15.96 -6.97 1.61
N VAL A 86 -14.74 -7.04 2.14
CA VAL A 86 -13.83 -8.16 1.82
C VAL A 86 -14.44 -9.51 2.23
N ARG A 87 -15.05 -9.61 3.42
CA ARG A 87 -15.63 -10.83 3.93
C ARG A 87 -16.85 -11.29 3.12
N LYS A 88 -17.76 -10.39 2.80
CA LYS A 88 -19.02 -10.70 2.11
C LYS A 88 -18.77 -11.08 0.66
N ILE A 89 -17.86 -10.39 -0.01
CA ILE A 89 -17.52 -10.64 -1.42
C ILE A 89 -16.46 -11.75 -1.52
N GLY A 90 -15.45 -11.72 -0.67
CA GLY A 90 -14.32 -12.64 -0.71
C GLY A 90 -14.52 -13.97 0.01
N GLY A 91 -15.64 -14.14 0.75
CA GLY A 91 -15.91 -15.32 1.58
C GLY A 91 -15.15 -15.32 2.91
N ARG A 92 -14.02 -14.62 3.00
CA ARG A 92 -13.17 -14.49 4.20
C ARG A 92 -12.65 -13.06 4.32
N PRO A 93 -12.47 -12.56 5.56
CA PRO A 93 -11.94 -11.21 5.79
C PRO A 93 -10.44 -11.10 5.47
N ILE A 94 -9.71 -12.21 5.58
CA ILE A 94 -8.28 -12.32 5.28
C ILE A 94 -8.10 -13.53 4.36
N HIS A 95 -7.27 -13.37 3.32
CA HIS A 95 -7.09 -14.36 2.26
C HIS A 95 -8.40 -14.76 1.58
N PRO A 96 -9.09 -13.84 0.89
CA PRO A 96 -10.32 -14.12 0.17
C PRO A 96 -10.11 -15.27 -0.82
N THR A 97 -11.14 -16.11 -0.95
CA THR A 97 -11.09 -17.36 -1.76
C THR A 97 -12.13 -17.41 -2.86
N SER A 98 -12.91 -16.35 -3.05
CA SER A 98 -14.02 -16.33 -4.00
C SER A 98 -13.62 -16.05 -5.45
N SER A 99 -12.44 -15.50 -5.70
CA SER A 99 -11.99 -15.28 -7.08
C SER A 99 -11.72 -16.61 -7.77
N THR A 100 -12.33 -16.80 -8.92
CA THR A 100 -12.17 -17.95 -9.81
C THR A 100 -11.63 -17.47 -11.15
N PRO A 101 -10.99 -18.31 -11.98
CA PRO A 101 -10.54 -17.88 -13.30
C PRO A 101 -11.71 -17.25 -14.09
N GLY A 102 -11.47 -16.06 -14.64
CA GLY A 102 -12.45 -15.29 -15.39
C GLY A 102 -13.62 -14.72 -14.58
N GLY A 103 -13.68 -14.92 -13.24
CA GLY A 103 -14.86 -14.55 -12.48
C GLY A 103 -14.73 -14.56 -10.96
N ILE A 104 -15.88 -14.67 -10.30
CA ILE A 104 -16.00 -14.76 -8.84
C ILE A 104 -17.13 -15.71 -8.45
N SER A 105 -16.91 -16.56 -7.46
CA SER A 105 -17.88 -17.59 -7.04
C SER A 105 -18.96 -17.09 -6.06
N THR A 106 -18.81 -15.88 -5.54
CA THR A 106 -19.77 -15.33 -4.58
C THR A 106 -20.97 -14.75 -5.29
N GLU A 107 -22.16 -15.13 -4.83
CA GLU A 107 -23.41 -14.45 -5.14
C GLU A 107 -23.63 -13.31 -4.14
N LEU A 108 -23.95 -12.13 -4.65
CA LEU A 108 -24.27 -10.95 -3.84
C LEU A 108 -25.76 -10.66 -3.97
N ASP A 109 -26.52 -10.95 -2.92
CA ASP A 109 -27.94 -10.62 -2.87
C ASP A 109 -28.18 -9.12 -2.66
N ALA A 110 -29.37 -8.65 -3.02
CA ALA A 110 -29.72 -7.23 -2.96
C ALA A 110 -29.64 -6.64 -1.54
N ASP A 111 -30.02 -7.41 -0.53
CA ASP A 111 -29.97 -6.94 0.88
C ASP A 111 -28.52 -6.78 1.35
N THR A 112 -27.65 -7.73 1.00
CA THR A 112 -26.22 -7.66 1.28
C THR A 112 -25.57 -6.49 0.52
N GLN A 113 -25.90 -6.31 -0.77
CA GLN A 113 -25.39 -5.18 -1.56
C GLN A 113 -25.80 -3.85 -0.93
N LYS A 114 -27.06 -3.73 -0.50
CA LYS A 114 -27.56 -2.53 0.20
C LYS A 114 -26.84 -2.27 1.52
N ASP A 115 -26.61 -3.30 2.37
CA ASP A 115 -25.83 -3.15 3.61
C ASP A 115 -24.41 -2.68 3.32
N LEU A 116 -23.76 -3.23 2.29
CA LEU A 116 -22.42 -2.80 1.90
C LEU A 116 -22.39 -1.36 1.36
N LEU A 117 -23.41 -0.93 0.62
CA LEU A 117 -23.53 0.45 0.15
C LEU A 117 -23.69 1.45 1.32
N GLU A 118 -24.53 1.13 2.29
CA GLU A 118 -24.68 1.97 3.49
C GLU A 118 -23.35 2.10 4.26
N ARG A 119 -22.59 1.00 4.37
CA ARG A 119 -21.25 1.00 4.98
C ARG A 119 -20.23 1.79 4.17
N ALA A 120 -20.27 1.72 2.84
CA ALA A 120 -19.41 2.51 1.97
C ALA A 120 -19.69 4.01 2.15
N LYS A 121 -20.96 4.42 2.12
CA LYS A 121 -21.36 5.81 2.35
C LYS A 121 -20.95 6.32 3.73
N GLN A 122 -21.12 5.51 4.76
CA GLN A 122 -20.60 5.84 6.10
C GLN A 122 -19.08 6.01 6.09
N ASN A 123 -18.35 5.17 5.34
CA ASN A 123 -16.89 5.29 5.26
C ASN A 123 -16.45 6.53 4.49
N VAL A 124 -17.21 7.05 3.53
CA VAL A 124 -16.93 8.37 2.91
C VAL A 124 -16.96 9.47 3.97
N GLU A 125 -18.03 9.54 4.78
CA GLU A 125 -18.16 10.53 5.85
C GLU A 125 -17.02 10.41 6.88
N LEU A 126 -16.70 9.17 7.30
CA LEU A 126 -15.65 8.91 8.28
C LEU A 126 -14.24 9.18 7.73
N ALA A 127 -13.99 8.89 6.45
CA ALA A 127 -12.70 9.17 5.80
C ALA A 127 -12.48 10.67 5.63
N GLN A 128 -13.51 11.42 5.24
CA GLN A 128 -13.46 12.89 5.19
C GLN A 128 -13.17 13.46 6.58
N ALA A 129 -13.90 13.03 7.60
CA ALA A 129 -13.67 13.47 8.99
C ALA A 129 -12.26 13.09 9.49
N THR A 130 -11.69 11.98 8.99
CA THR A 130 -10.31 11.60 9.31
C THR A 130 -9.31 12.56 8.69
N LEU A 131 -9.53 12.95 7.44
CA LEU A 131 -8.69 13.92 6.75
C LEU A 131 -8.77 15.29 7.42
N ASP A 132 -9.97 15.78 7.73
CA ASP A 132 -10.21 17.05 8.41
C ASP A 132 -9.52 17.10 9.80
N LEU A 133 -9.52 15.99 10.50
CA LEU A 133 -8.82 15.85 11.80
C LEU A 133 -7.29 15.86 11.62
N ALA A 134 -6.79 15.25 10.55
CA ALA A 134 -5.37 15.07 10.34
C ALA A 134 -4.68 16.34 9.81
N LEU A 135 -5.38 17.14 9.01
CA LEU A 135 -4.80 18.33 8.37
C LEU A 135 -4.16 19.32 9.37
N PRO A 136 -4.83 19.74 10.44
CA PRO A 136 -4.20 20.63 11.44
C PRO A 136 -2.96 20.00 12.09
N VAL A 137 -2.99 18.70 12.33
CA VAL A 137 -1.85 17.96 12.92
C VAL A 137 -0.66 17.94 11.95
N PHE A 138 -0.91 17.81 10.64
CA PHE A 138 0.14 17.89 9.63
C PHE A 138 0.71 19.31 9.54
N GLU A 139 -0.13 20.34 9.59
CA GLU A 139 0.30 21.75 9.58
C GLU A 139 1.17 22.07 10.80
N GLU A 140 0.80 21.64 11.99
CA GLU A 140 1.58 21.83 13.21
C GLU A 140 2.93 21.11 13.20
N ASN A 141 3.06 20.03 12.44
CA ASN A 141 4.27 19.22 12.34
C ASN A 141 4.98 19.35 10.98
N LEU A 142 4.71 20.41 10.21
CA LEU A 142 5.17 20.53 8.83
C LEU A 142 6.69 20.43 8.68
N ASP A 143 7.46 21.10 9.56
CA ASP A 143 8.93 21.05 9.54
C ASP A 143 9.47 19.62 9.75
N LEU A 144 8.87 18.88 10.67
CA LEU A 144 9.22 17.48 10.92
C LEU A 144 8.87 16.62 9.70
N ILE A 145 7.68 16.80 9.14
CA ILE A 145 7.17 16.05 7.99
C ILE A 145 8.04 16.27 6.76
N ALA A 146 8.46 17.49 6.52
CA ALA A 146 9.29 17.84 5.37
C ALA A 146 10.74 17.34 5.48
N SER A 147 11.28 17.24 6.69
CA SER A 147 12.70 16.99 6.90
C SER A 147 13.04 15.57 7.36
N LEU A 148 12.21 14.92 8.18
CA LEU A 148 12.55 13.66 8.81
C LEU A 148 12.77 12.52 7.80
N GLY A 149 14.01 12.00 7.79
CA GLY A 149 14.38 10.91 6.89
C GLY A 149 14.36 11.27 5.41
N ASN A 150 14.31 12.56 5.08
CA ASN A 150 14.36 13.04 3.70
C ASN A 150 15.79 12.91 3.17
N PHE A 151 16.03 11.86 2.40
CA PHE A 151 17.33 11.49 1.84
C PHE A 151 17.53 11.98 0.40
N GLY A 152 16.61 12.81 -0.12
CA GLY A 152 16.61 13.32 -1.48
C GLY A 152 15.57 12.64 -2.37
N ASP A 153 15.61 13.02 -3.64
CA ASP A 153 14.59 12.65 -4.61
C ASP A 153 14.78 11.24 -5.16
N THR A 154 13.69 10.53 -5.30
CA THR A 154 13.64 9.22 -5.94
C THR A 154 12.53 9.17 -6.98
N ARG A 155 12.58 8.13 -7.82
CA ARG A 155 11.52 7.80 -8.75
C ARG A 155 10.31 7.22 -8.02
N HIS A 156 9.15 7.37 -8.64
CA HIS A 156 7.90 6.81 -8.14
C HIS A 156 7.26 5.87 -9.17
N CYS A 157 6.65 4.80 -8.67
CA CYS A 157 5.92 3.82 -9.46
C CYS A 157 4.52 3.60 -8.88
N GLY A 158 3.54 3.42 -9.75
CA GLY A 158 2.17 3.08 -9.40
C GLY A 158 1.35 2.75 -10.64
N THR A 159 0.13 2.28 -10.49
CA THR A 159 -0.75 2.01 -11.62
C THR A 159 -1.66 3.18 -11.93
N VAL A 160 -1.92 3.38 -13.21
CA VAL A 160 -2.85 4.38 -13.74
C VAL A 160 -3.65 3.82 -14.90
N LYS A 161 -4.88 4.32 -15.10
CA LYS A 161 -5.62 4.09 -16.34
C LYS A 161 -4.92 4.76 -17.53
N PRO A 162 -5.25 4.39 -18.78
CA PRO A 162 -4.65 5.01 -19.97
C PRO A 162 -4.78 6.54 -20.05
N ASP A 163 -5.77 7.13 -19.37
CA ASP A 163 -5.98 8.57 -19.27
C ASP A 163 -5.27 9.23 -18.07
N GLY A 164 -4.41 8.47 -17.37
CA GLY A 164 -3.68 8.92 -16.20
C GLY A 164 -4.46 8.91 -14.88
N THR A 165 -5.72 8.45 -14.90
CA THR A 165 -6.53 8.33 -13.69
C THR A 165 -5.95 7.31 -12.71
N TRP A 166 -5.94 7.64 -11.42
CA TRP A 166 -5.55 6.73 -10.34
C TRP A 166 -6.33 5.42 -10.42
N ASP A 167 -5.60 4.32 -10.39
CA ASP A 167 -6.17 2.97 -10.39
C ASP A 167 -5.39 2.07 -9.45
N VAL A 168 -6.11 1.17 -8.78
CA VAL A 168 -5.49 0.22 -7.83
C VAL A 168 -5.74 -1.23 -8.20
N TYR A 169 -6.49 -1.49 -9.25
CA TYR A 169 -6.86 -2.84 -9.64
C TYR A 169 -6.39 -3.23 -11.04
N ASN A 170 -6.61 -2.37 -12.04
CA ASN A 170 -6.31 -2.68 -13.43
C ASN A 170 -5.89 -1.44 -14.22
N GLY A 171 -4.60 -1.21 -14.31
CA GLY A 171 -4.00 -0.09 -15.04
C GLY A 171 -2.61 -0.42 -15.54
N ASN A 172 -2.04 0.47 -16.33
CA ASN A 172 -0.64 0.40 -16.73
C ASN A 172 0.24 0.77 -15.54
N ILE A 173 1.39 0.13 -15.43
CA ILE A 173 2.41 0.49 -14.45
C ILE A 173 3.18 1.68 -15.00
N ARG A 174 3.07 2.84 -14.33
CA ARG A 174 3.72 4.08 -14.71
C ARG A 174 4.88 4.39 -13.78
N PHE A 175 6.00 4.81 -14.35
CA PHE A 175 7.14 5.37 -13.64
C PHE A 175 7.28 6.85 -13.95
N ARG A 176 7.54 7.64 -12.89
CA ARG A 176 7.96 9.03 -13.01
C ARG A 176 9.34 9.24 -12.40
N ASP A 177 10.13 10.11 -13.05
CA ASP A 177 11.48 10.43 -12.59
C ASP A 177 11.43 11.31 -11.33
N LYS A 178 12.60 11.63 -10.82
CA LYS A 178 12.83 12.38 -9.58
C LYS A 178 12.21 13.79 -9.58
N ASP A 179 12.10 14.38 -10.77
CA ASP A 179 11.49 15.71 -11.00
C ASP A 179 9.99 15.65 -11.35
N GLY A 180 9.40 14.46 -11.39
CA GLY A 180 8.00 14.23 -11.75
C GLY A 180 7.74 14.10 -13.25
N SER A 181 8.76 14.14 -14.10
CA SER A 181 8.61 13.86 -15.53
C SER A 181 8.28 12.40 -15.79
N ASP A 182 7.54 12.16 -16.87
CA ASP A 182 7.18 10.80 -17.27
C ASP A 182 8.43 10.06 -17.80
N MET A 183 8.59 8.81 -17.37
CA MET A 183 9.68 7.95 -17.84
C MET A 183 9.16 6.92 -18.84
N PHE A 184 8.35 5.99 -18.36
CA PHE A 184 7.78 4.92 -19.17
C PHE A 184 6.54 4.32 -18.49
N GLU A 185 5.73 3.64 -19.29
CA GLU A 185 4.63 2.78 -18.84
C GLU A 185 4.81 1.39 -19.45
N TYR A 186 4.33 0.37 -18.73
CA TYR A 186 4.31 -1.01 -19.24
C TYR A 186 3.09 -1.77 -18.73
N ARG A 187 2.77 -2.88 -19.38
CA ARG A 187 1.71 -3.81 -18.98
C ARG A 187 2.26 -4.93 -18.09
N ASN A 188 1.35 -5.64 -17.43
CA ASN A 188 1.69 -6.66 -16.44
C ASN A 188 2.75 -7.66 -16.91
N GLU A 189 2.60 -8.20 -18.11
CA GLU A 189 3.44 -9.24 -18.68
C GLU A 189 4.87 -8.78 -18.98
N GLU A 190 5.09 -7.48 -19.13
CA GLU A 190 6.38 -6.89 -19.49
C GLU A 190 7.28 -6.58 -18.28
N TYR A 191 6.79 -6.81 -17.04
CA TYR A 191 7.49 -6.35 -15.82
C TYR A 191 8.95 -6.80 -15.72
N THR A 192 9.30 -7.98 -16.24
CA THR A 192 10.67 -8.52 -16.22
C THR A 192 11.65 -7.76 -17.10
N ASP A 193 11.15 -6.96 -18.04
CA ASP A 193 11.98 -6.10 -18.89
C ASP A 193 12.35 -4.80 -18.17
N TYR A 194 11.52 -4.37 -17.23
CA TYR A 194 11.66 -3.10 -16.52
C TYR A 194 12.16 -3.23 -15.08
N VAL A 195 11.81 -4.32 -14.36
CA VAL A 195 12.13 -4.51 -12.95
C VAL A 195 13.03 -5.71 -12.75
N ALA A 196 14.13 -5.50 -12.03
CA ALA A 196 15.02 -6.53 -11.54
C ALA A 196 15.17 -6.45 -10.02
N GLU A 197 15.68 -7.52 -9.40
CA GLU A 197 15.80 -7.64 -7.95
C GLU A 197 17.26 -7.85 -7.56
N HIS A 198 17.78 -7.01 -6.66
CA HIS A 198 19.09 -7.14 -6.05
C HIS A 198 18.98 -7.83 -4.68
N VAL A 199 20.01 -8.57 -4.27
CA VAL A 199 20.09 -9.28 -2.99
C VAL A 199 21.29 -8.78 -2.19
N LYS A 200 21.07 -8.54 -0.89
CA LYS A 200 22.14 -8.16 0.04
C LYS A 200 22.34 -9.26 1.08
N PRO A 201 23.59 -9.56 1.49
CA PRO A 201 23.88 -10.69 2.37
C PRO A 201 23.36 -10.53 3.81
N TYR A 202 23.00 -9.30 4.20
CA TYR A 202 22.50 -9.00 5.54
C TYR A 202 20.98 -8.88 5.63
N SER A 203 20.25 -9.03 4.50
CA SER A 203 18.81 -8.81 4.46
C SER A 203 18.08 -10.02 3.87
N TRP A 204 16.99 -10.42 4.49
CA TRP A 204 16.02 -11.36 3.92
C TRP A 204 15.16 -10.73 2.82
N LEU A 205 15.07 -9.39 2.80
CA LEU A 205 14.32 -8.66 1.79
C LEU A 205 15.16 -8.50 0.54
N LYS A 206 14.51 -8.61 -0.61
CA LYS A 206 15.10 -8.22 -1.89
C LYS A 206 14.99 -6.70 -2.08
N PHE A 207 15.72 -6.18 -3.07
CA PHE A 207 15.83 -4.76 -3.41
C PHE A 207 15.50 -4.58 -4.89
N PRO A 208 14.22 -4.45 -5.26
CA PRO A 208 13.84 -4.17 -6.63
C PRO A 208 14.35 -2.82 -7.13
N TYR A 209 14.68 -2.76 -8.42
CA TYR A 209 15.20 -1.58 -9.08
C TYR A 209 14.84 -1.57 -10.57
N ILE A 210 14.89 -0.40 -11.22
CA ILE A 210 14.72 -0.25 -12.67
C ILE A 210 15.90 -0.89 -13.37
N LYS A 211 15.62 -1.95 -14.13
CA LYS A 211 16.62 -2.86 -14.70
C LYS A 211 17.65 -2.15 -15.60
N GLU A 212 17.20 -1.26 -16.47
CA GLU A 212 18.05 -0.51 -17.39
C GLU A 212 19.06 0.36 -16.65
N MET A 213 18.68 0.91 -15.50
CA MET A 213 19.51 1.82 -14.71
C MET A 213 20.48 1.11 -13.77
N GLY A 214 20.21 -0.17 -13.45
CA GLY A 214 21.01 -0.92 -12.50
C GLY A 214 20.78 -0.50 -11.03
N TYR A 215 21.35 -1.28 -10.11
CA TYR A 215 21.32 -0.97 -8.67
C TYR A 215 22.64 -0.27 -8.27
N PRO A 216 22.62 0.83 -7.48
CA PRO A 216 21.47 1.43 -6.77
C PRO A 216 20.77 2.57 -7.54
N GLU A 217 21.20 2.98 -8.73
CA GLU A 217 20.70 4.14 -9.46
C GLU A 217 19.21 4.00 -9.83
N GLY A 218 18.77 2.76 -10.09
CA GLY A 218 17.40 2.42 -10.45
C GLY A 218 16.43 2.31 -9.29
N ILE A 219 16.77 2.76 -8.07
CA ILE A 219 15.87 2.75 -6.91
C ILE A 219 14.63 3.61 -7.19
N TYR A 220 13.49 3.11 -6.77
CA TYR A 220 12.19 3.78 -6.84
C TYR A 220 11.35 3.50 -5.60
N ARG A 221 10.24 4.21 -5.45
CA ARG A 221 9.25 4.01 -4.39
C ARG A 221 7.89 3.64 -4.97
N VAL A 222 7.10 2.92 -4.18
CA VAL A 222 5.70 2.55 -4.43
C VAL A 222 4.83 2.95 -3.24
N ALA A 223 3.57 2.61 -3.22
CA ALA A 223 2.59 2.89 -2.16
C ALA A 223 1.95 4.29 -2.24
N PRO A 224 1.16 4.77 -1.24
CA PRO A 224 0.27 5.93 -1.39
C PRO A 224 0.92 7.17 -2.01
N LEU A 225 2.05 7.64 -1.48
CA LEU A 225 2.71 8.82 -2.02
C LEU A 225 3.12 8.65 -3.48
N SER A 226 3.58 7.45 -3.83
CA SER A 226 3.99 7.17 -5.20
C SER A 226 2.79 7.15 -6.15
N ARG A 227 1.68 6.53 -5.75
CA ARG A 227 0.47 6.48 -6.58
C ARG A 227 -0.11 7.86 -6.85
N ILE A 228 -0.18 8.75 -5.83
CA ILE A 228 -0.66 10.13 -6.05
C ILE A 228 0.35 11.02 -6.79
N ASN A 229 1.63 10.66 -6.79
CA ASN A 229 2.64 11.34 -7.61
C ASN A 229 2.56 10.90 -9.08
N VAL A 230 2.26 9.63 -9.36
CA VAL A 230 2.23 9.12 -10.74
C VAL A 230 0.89 9.29 -11.44
N CYS A 231 -0.24 9.33 -10.72
CA CYS A 231 -1.53 9.61 -11.34
C CYS A 231 -1.63 11.08 -11.77
N ASP A 232 -2.52 11.37 -12.71
CA ASP A 232 -2.82 12.74 -13.12
C ASP A 232 -4.04 13.26 -12.38
N GLN A 233 -5.01 12.39 -12.10
CA GLN A 233 -6.28 12.71 -11.46
C GLN A 233 -6.85 11.51 -10.69
N MET A 234 -7.81 11.77 -9.81
CA MET A 234 -8.64 10.73 -9.18
C MET A 234 -9.76 10.30 -10.10
N PRO A 235 -10.41 9.13 -9.88
CA PRO A 235 -11.60 8.73 -10.60
C PRO A 235 -12.73 9.77 -10.46
N LYS A 236 -13.54 9.93 -11.48
CA LYS A 236 -14.70 10.86 -11.45
C LYS A 236 -15.71 10.53 -10.34
N GLU A 237 -15.72 9.28 -9.89
CA GLU A 237 -16.49 8.76 -8.77
C GLU A 237 -15.96 9.20 -7.39
N ALA A 238 -14.76 9.81 -7.35
CA ALA A 238 -14.08 10.23 -6.13
C ALA A 238 -13.79 11.75 -6.11
N PRO A 239 -14.83 12.63 -6.16
CA PRO A 239 -14.65 14.07 -6.22
C PRO A 239 -14.02 14.66 -4.96
N LEU A 240 -14.33 14.16 -3.77
CA LEU A 240 -13.73 14.66 -2.52
C LEU A 240 -12.25 14.30 -2.45
N ALA A 241 -11.88 13.10 -2.87
CA ALA A 241 -10.48 12.71 -2.98
C ALA A 241 -9.73 13.53 -4.04
N GLN A 242 -10.40 13.95 -5.13
CA GLN A 242 -9.82 14.86 -6.12
C GLN A 242 -9.52 16.25 -5.52
N GLU A 243 -10.44 16.78 -4.72
CA GLU A 243 -10.22 18.04 -4.00
C GLU A 243 -9.03 17.94 -3.03
N ALA A 244 -8.96 16.84 -2.28
CA ALA A 244 -7.85 16.57 -1.38
C ALA A 244 -6.51 16.40 -2.12
N LEU A 245 -6.51 15.75 -3.29
CA LEU A 245 -5.32 15.63 -4.16
C LEU A 245 -4.84 17.00 -4.65
N ASN A 246 -5.77 17.86 -5.07
CA ASN A 246 -5.43 19.21 -5.52
C ASN A 246 -4.81 20.01 -4.37
N ALA A 247 -5.42 20.02 -3.19
CA ALA A 247 -4.88 20.68 -2.00
C ALA A 247 -3.49 20.15 -1.61
N PHE A 248 -3.29 18.83 -1.70
CA PHE A 248 -1.99 18.22 -1.46
C PHE A 248 -0.93 18.69 -2.46
N ARG A 249 -1.27 18.75 -3.75
CA ARG A 249 -0.35 19.19 -4.80
C ARG A 249 -0.04 20.68 -4.74
N ASP A 250 -1.02 21.49 -4.37
CA ASP A 250 -0.81 22.94 -4.16
C ASP A 250 0.17 23.20 -3.01
N ALA A 251 0.12 22.36 -1.95
CA ALA A 251 0.98 22.51 -0.79
C ALA A 251 2.40 21.93 -0.99
N PHE A 252 2.53 20.79 -1.68
CA PHE A 252 3.76 19.99 -1.69
C PHE A 252 4.33 19.72 -3.09
N GLY A 253 3.60 20.04 -4.16
CA GLY A 253 4.01 19.75 -5.54
C GLY A 253 4.22 18.25 -5.78
N TYR A 254 5.31 17.90 -6.45
CA TYR A 254 5.78 16.52 -6.61
C TYR A 254 6.54 16.11 -5.34
N ALA A 255 5.84 15.44 -4.44
CA ALA A 255 6.27 15.27 -3.05
C ALA A 255 7.28 14.13 -2.88
N GLN A 256 8.34 14.38 -2.12
CA GLN A 256 9.44 13.44 -1.88
C GLN A 256 9.61 13.03 -0.41
N ALA A 257 9.17 13.86 0.54
CA ALA A 257 9.37 13.63 1.97
C ALA A 257 8.65 12.35 2.45
N PRO A 258 9.34 11.43 3.16
CA PRO A 258 8.76 10.14 3.55
C PRO A 258 7.49 10.24 4.39
N LEU A 259 7.40 11.18 5.32
CA LEU A 259 6.22 11.29 6.19
C LEU A 259 4.95 11.73 5.45
N LEU A 260 5.07 12.29 4.23
CA LEU A 260 3.91 12.60 3.37
C LEU A 260 3.18 11.36 2.85
N PHE A 261 3.76 10.16 2.95
CA PHE A 261 3.02 8.92 2.75
C PHE A 261 1.78 8.82 3.64
N ASN A 262 1.81 9.40 4.84
CA ASN A 262 0.67 9.39 5.76
C ASN A 262 -0.50 10.23 5.24
N TYR A 263 -0.21 11.42 4.68
CA TYR A 263 -1.25 12.26 4.08
C TYR A 263 -1.80 11.62 2.79
N ALA A 264 -0.93 11.19 1.90
CA ALA A 264 -1.32 10.47 0.67
C ALA A 264 -2.24 9.28 0.96
N ARG A 265 -1.98 8.55 2.05
CA ARG A 265 -2.80 7.41 2.50
C ARG A 265 -4.22 7.81 2.88
N LEU A 266 -4.41 8.99 3.45
CA LEU A 266 -5.75 9.50 3.78
C LEU A 266 -6.52 9.91 2.53
N ILE A 267 -5.86 10.46 1.52
CA ILE A 267 -6.48 10.73 0.21
C ILE A 267 -6.97 9.43 -0.43
N GLU A 268 -6.16 8.37 -0.40
CA GLU A 268 -6.55 7.05 -0.93
C GLU A 268 -7.63 6.35 -0.11
N LEU A 269 -7.65 6.56 1.21
CA LEU A 269 -8.73 6.07 2.06
C LEU A 269 -10.07 6.66 1.61
N LEU A 270 -10.11 7.97 1.37
CA LEU A 270 -11.29 8.68 0.88
C LEU A 270 -11.68 8.22 -0.52
N ALA A 271 -10.72 8.18 -1.46
CA ALA A 271 -10.95 7.70 -2.83
C ALA A 271 -11.53 6.28 -2.86
N SER A 272 -10.99 5.38 -2.04
CA SER A 272 -11.47 4.00 -1.96
C SER A 272 -12.89 3.90 -1.43
N ALA A 273 -13.26 4.76 -0.48
CA ALA A 273 -14.63 4.81 0.05
C ALA A 273 -15.63 5.34 -0.98
N GLU A 274 -15.28 6.44 -1.69
CA GLU A 274 -16.11 7.01 -2.75
C GLU A 274 -16.31 6.05 -3.92
N CYS A 275 -15.22 5.44 -4.42
CA CYS A 275 -15.27 4.46 -5.50
C CYS A 275 -16.10 3.21 -5.11
N ALA A 276 -15.93 2.71 -3.88
CA ALA A 276 -16.72 1.58 -3.40
C ALA A 276 -18.21 1.91 -3.30
N ALA A 277 -18.57 3.12 -2.84
CA ALA A 277 -19.95 3.56 -2.77
C ALA A 277 -20.57 3.64 -4.16
N ALA A 278 -19.88 4.27 -5.13
CA ALA A 278 -20.35 4.37 -6.50
C ALA A 278 -20.54 2.99 -7.17
N ALA A 279 -19.56 2.09 -6.99
CA ALA A 279 -19.63 0.75 -7.57
C ALA A 279 -20.77 -0.11 -6.96
N LEU A 280 -21.10 0.08 -5.69
CA LEU A 280 -22.20 -0.63 -5.02
C LEU A 280 -23.59 -0.08 -5.41
N GLU A 281 -23.68 1.05 -6.11
CA GLU A 281 -24.92 1.55 -6.73
C GLU A 281 -25.21 0.91 -8.10
N GLU A 282 -24.21 0.24 -8.72
CA GLU A 282 -24.36 -0.43 -9.99
C GLU A 282 -25.16 -1.75 -9.87
N ASP A 283 -25.68 -2.26 -10.98
CA ASP A 283 -26.28 -3.59 -11.03
C ASP A 283 -25.19 -4.69 -11.03
N LEU A 284 -25.07 -5.39 -9.92
CA LEU A 284 -24.13 -6.49 -9.73
C LEU A 284 -24.78 -7.88 -9.87
N SER A 285 -26.01 -7.98 -10.41
CA SER A 285 -26.76 -9.23 -10.56
C SER A 285 -26.31 -10.10 -11.74
N GLY A 286 -25.46 -9.59 -12.62
CA GLY A 286 -24.99 -10.28 -13.83
C GLY A 286 -24.21 -11.58 -13.57
N LYS A 287 -23.95 -12.31 -14.65
CA LYS A 287 -23.14 -13.54 -14.63
C LYS A 287 -21.76 -13.26 -14.02
N LYS A 288 -21.28 -14.15 -13.14
CA LYS A 288 -20.10 -13.92 -12.31
C LYS A 288 -18.95 -14.90 -12.53
N PHE A 289 -19.19 -16.00 -13.25
CA PHE A 289 -18.16 -16.99 -13.60
C PHE A 289 -18.44 -17.61 -14.96
N PRO A 290 -17.41 -18.09 -15.69
CA PRO A 290 -17.55 -18.78 -16.95
C PRO A 290 -18.33 -20.11 -16.80
N ASP A 291 -18.97 -20.56 -17.88
CA ASP A 291 -19.71 -21.84 -17.87
C ASP A 291 -18.78 -23.04 -17.79
N GLU A 292 -17.64 -22.94 -18.46
CA GLU A 292 -16.65 -24.01 -18.56
C GLU A 292 -15.25 -23.45 -18.31
N LEU A 293 -14.44 -24.23 -17.58
CA LEU A 293 -13.03 -23.95 -17.33
C LEU A 293 -12.26 -25.24 -17.54
N GLU A 294 -11.36 -25.23 -18.49
CA GLU A 294 -10.46 -26.35 -18.72
C GLU A 294 -9.10 -26.08 -18.05
N ARG A 295 -8.52 -27.11 -17.44
CA ARG A 295 -7.13 -27.02 -16.97
C ARG A 295 -6.22 -26.79 -18.15
N THR A 296 -5.26 -25.89 -17.99
CA THR A 296 -4.34 -25.53 -19.06
C THR A 296 -2.93 -25.34 -18.52
N GLU A 297 -1.95 -25.71 -19.35
CA GLU A 297 -0.59 -25.22 -19.21
C GLU A 297 -0.56 -23.77 -19.64
N GLY A 298 0.14 -22.93 -18.88
CA GLY A 298 0.21 -21.52 -19.21
C GLY A 298 1.10 -20.71 -18.29
N GLU A 299 1.27 -19.45 -18.67
CA GLU A 299 2.00 -18.45 -17.91
C GLU A 299 1.12 -17.21 -17.72
N GLY A 300 1.15 -16.62 -16.52
CA GLY A 300 0.35 -15.44 -16.24
C GLY A 300 1.00 -14.54 -15.20
N VAL A 301 0.85 -13.22 -15.42
CA VAL A 301 1.36 -12.16 -14.56
C VAL A 301 0.21 -11.28 -14.11
N GLY A 302 -0.07 -11.28 -12.83
CA GLY A 302 -1.10 -10.43 -12.24
C GLY A 302 -0.48 -9.32 -11.39
N ILE A 303 -0.78 -8.07 -11.72
CA ILE A 303 -0.36 -6.91 -10.94
C ILE A 303 -1.59 -6.21 -10.37
N VAL A 304 -1.50 -5.81 -9.11
CA VAL A 304 -2.46 -4.91 -8.46
C VAL A 304 -1.70 -3.94 -7.56
N GLU A 305 -2.26 -2.80 -7.33
CA GLU A 305 -1.83 -1.98 -6.21
C GLU A 305 -2.44 -2.54 -4.92
N ALA A 306 -1.58 -3.10 -4.07
CA ALA A 306 -1.95 -3.38 -2.69
C ALA A 306 -1.88 -2.09 -1.86
N PRO A 307 -2.47 -1.99 -0.67
CA PRO A 307 -2.35 -0.81 0.19
C PRO A 307 -0.91 -0.33 0.38
N ARG A 308 0.04 -1.25 0.34
CA ARG A 308 1.49 -1.01 0.57
C ARG A 308 2.30 -0.87 -0.71
N GLY A 309 1.66 -0.82 -1.87
CA GLY A 309 2.29 -0.59 -3.17
C GLY A 309 2.04 -1.68 -4.19
N THR A 310 2.74 -1.62 -5.30
CA THR A 310 2.61 -2.51 -6.45
C THR A 310 2.97 -3.94 -6.08
N LEU A 311 2.03 -4.87 -6.23
CA LEU A 311 2.20 -6.30 -5.95
C LEU A 311 2.15 -7.09 -7.24
N ILE A 312 3.23 -7.80 -7.55
CA ILE A 312 3.38 -8.59 -8.77
C ILE A 312 3.37 -10.08 -8.39
N HIS A 313 2.50 -10.85 -9.03
CA HIS A 313 2.50 -12.31 -8.99
C HIS A 313 2.70 -12.86 -10.39
N HIS A 314 3.69 -13.69 -10.57
CA HIS A 314 4.03 -14.34 -11.83
C HIS A 314 4.06 -15.85 -11.62
N TYR A 315 3.20 -16.58 -12.31
CA TYR A 315 3.06 -18.01 -12.20
C TYR A 315 3.15 -18.71 -13.55
N LYS A 316 3.63 -19.97 -13.54
CA LYS A 316 3.47 -20.92 -14.64
C LYS A 316 2.83 -22.18 -14.11
N SER A 317 1.94 -22.77 -14.88
CA SER A 317 1.36 -24.09 -14.63
C SER A 317 1.90 -25.11 -15.65
N ASP A 318 1.99 -26.37 -15.22
CA ASP A 318 2.26 -27.50 -16.09
C ASP A 318 0.95 -28.04 -16.72
N ASP A 319 1.07 -29.08 -17.54
CA ASP A 319 -0.03 -29.77 -18.20
C ASP A 319 -1.04 -30.43 -17.23
N ASN A 320 -0.64 -30.64 -15.97
CA ASN A 320 -1.53 -31.14 -14.91
C ASN A 320 -2.20 -30.01 -14.14
N GLY A 321 -1.93 -28.75 -14.48
CA GLY A 321 -2.40 -27.56 -13.77
C GLY A 321 -1.71 -27.34 -12.42
N GLN A 322 -0.52 -27.91 -12.21
CA GLN A 322 0.30 -27.66 -11.01
C GLN A 322 1.24 -26.48 -11.26
N THR A 323 1.47 -25.70 -10.22
CA THR A 323 2.41 -24.57 -10.30
C THR A 323 3.83 -25.07 -10.49
N SER A 324 4.43 -24.81 -11.66
CA SER A 324 5.81 -25.15 -12.00
C SER A 324 6.80 -23.99 -11.76
N TYR A 325 6.30 -22.75 -11.70
CA TYR A 325 7.08 -21.56 -11.41
C TYR A 325 6.24 -20.53 -10.64
N ALA A 326 6.89 -19.85 -9.69
CA ALA A 326 6.30 -18.71 -8.98
C ALA A 326 7.36 -17.67 -8.69
N ASN A 327 7.10 -16.41 -9.07
CA ASN A 327 7.82 -15.24 -8.60
C ASN A 327 6.84 -14.22 -8.02
N ILE A 328 7.17 -13.67 -6.87
CA ILE A 328 6.34 -12.67 -6.19
C ILE A 328 7.20 -11.47 -5.81
N VAL A 329 6.95 -10.33 -6.48
CA VAL A 329 7.56 -9.04 -6.12
C VAL A 329 6.60 -8.34 -5.17
N VAL A 330 6.90 -8.47 -3.87
CA VAL A 330 6.03 -7.91 -2.81
C VAL A 330 6.14 -6.39 -2.79
N ALA A 331 5.01 -5.72 -2.55
CA ALA A 331 4.96 -4.26 -2.48
C ALA A 331 6.01 -3.66 -1.52
N THR A 332 6.11 -4.20 -0.30
CA THR A 332 7.02 -3.68 0.75
C THR A 332 8.50 -3.73 0.35
N ILE A 333 8.96 -4.76 -0.37
CA ILE A 333 10.37 -4.85 -0.74
C ILE A 333 10.81 -3.76 -1.71
N GLN A 334 9.90 -3.21 -2.50
CA GLN A 334 10.20 -2.14 -3.44
C GLN A 334 10.52 -0.81 -2.73
N ASN A 335 10.03 -0.62 -1.51
CA ASN A 335 10.37 0.51 -0.65
C ASN A 335 11.58 0.25 0.26
N ASN A 336 12.12 -0.99 0.30
CA ASN A 336 13.20 -1.33 1.19
C ASN A 336 14.46 -0.46 1.02
N PRO A 337 14.94 -0.18 -0.21
CA PRO A 337 16.06 0.75 -0.39
C PRO A 337 15.79 2.14 0.18
N ALA A 338 14.59 2.68 -0.05
CA ALA A 338 14.19 4.00 0.43
C ALA A 338 14.07 4.04 1.97
N MET A 339 13.56 2.99 2.59
CA MET A 339 13.53 2.88 4.05
C MET A 339 14.95 2.87 4.64
N GLU A 340 15.87 2.09 4.08
CA GLU A 340 17.29 2.09 4.53
C GLU A 340 17.92 3.48 4.39
N MET A 341 17.72 4.15 3.26
CA MET A 341 18.24 5.51 3.03
C MET A 341 17.66 6.52 4.01
N GLY A 342 16.36 6.43 4.29
CA GLY A 342 15.69 7.29 5.26
C GLY A 342 16.18 7.08 6.69
N ILE A 343 16.36 5.83 7.13
CA ILE A 343 16.95 5.51 8.44
C ILE A 343 18.38 6.06 8.53
N HIS A 344 19.17 5.87 7.46
CA HIS A 344 20.54 6.37 7.41
C HIS A 344 20.58 7.91 7.49
N GLN A 345 19.61 8.60 6.84
CA GLN A 345 19.50 10.05 6.94
C GLN A 345 19.18 10.49 8.37
N VAL A 346 18.23 9.86 9.05
CA VAL A 346 17.95 10.13 10.48
C VAL A 346 19.19 9.89 11.33
N ALA A 347 19.92 8.80 11.12
CA ALA A 347 21.17 8.55 11.83
C ALA A 347 22.18 9.67 11.64
N LYS A 348 22.38 10.12 10.39
CA LYS A 348 23.26 11.26 10.08
C LYS A 348 22.84 12.57 10.76
N ASP A 349 21.54 12.83 10.85
CA ASP A 349 21.03 14.09 11.37
C ASP A 349 21.08 14.15 12.90
N TYR A 350 20.83 13.05 13.58
CA TYR A 350 20.63 12.99 15.03
C TYR A 350 21.75 12.29 15.80
N ILE A 351 22.50 11.36 15.21
CA ILE A 351 23.65 10.71 15.88
C ILE A 351 24.92 11.51 15.56
N LYS A 352 25.37 12.30 16.53
CA LYS A 352 26.57 13.13 16.42
C LYS A 352 27.57 12.77 17.53
N PRO A 353 28.87 13.06 17.35
CA PRO A 353 29.85 12.89 18.42
C PRO A 353 29.40 13.62 19.70
N GLY A 354 29.37 12.90 20.82
CA GLY A 354 28.94 13.44 22.11
C GLY A 354 27.44 13.48 22.36
N VAL A 355 26.60 13.06 21.40
CA VAL A 355 25.16 12.90 21.60
C VAL A 355 24.88 11.48 22.08
N GLU A 356 24.19 11.37 23.21
CA GLU A 356 23.73 10.06 23.69
C GLU A 356 22.60 9.55 22.79
N VAL A 357 22.73 8.33 22.26
CA VAL A 357 21.66 7.68 21.50
C VAL A 357 20.61 7.16 22.49
N ASP A 358 19.40 7.66 22.36
CA ASP A 358 18.26 7.35 23.22
C ASP A 358 17.06 6.81 22.44
N ASP A 359 16.00 6.44 23.18
CA ASP A 359 14.74 5.94 22.61
C ASP A 359 14.07 6.95 21.66
N LYS A 360 14.38 8.26 21.77
CA LYS A 360 13.78 9.28 20.89
C LYS A 360 14.37 9.19 19.48
N ILE A 361 15.67 9.00 19.36
CA ILE A 361 16.34 8.84 18.06
C ILE A 361 15.82 7.57 17.36
N PHE A 362 15.68 6.47 18.09
CA PHE A 362 15.10 5.25 17.53
C PHE A 362 13.66 5.46 17.06
N ASN A 363 12.84 6.20 17.84
CA ASN A 363 11.50 6.51 17.39
C ASN A 363 11.47 7.31 16.10
N LEU A 364 12.38 8.27 15.89
CA LEU A 364 12.46 9.01 14.64
C LEU A 364 12.77 8.08 13.45
N MET A 365 13.65 7.10 13.63
CA MET A 365 13.91 6.06 12.63
C MET A 365 12.67 5.20 12.37
N GLU A 366 11.98 4.79 13.44
CA GLU A 366 10.74 4.01 13.36
C GLU A 366 9.61 4.79 12.69
N MET A 367 9.51 6.12 12.87
CA MET A 367 8.54 6.96 12.16
C MET A 367 8.74 6.93 10.66
N VAL A 368 10.01 6.97 10.20
CA VAL A 368 10.32 6.84 8.77
C VAL A 368 9.89 5.47 8.25
N ILE A 369 10.21 4.39 8.97
CA ILE A 369 9.78 3.03 8.58
C ILE A 369 8.25 2.94 8.54
N ARG A 370 7.56 3.41 9.59
CA ARG A 370 6.10 3.37 9.68
C ARG A 370 5.41 4.15 8.57
N ALA A 371 6.00 5.23 8.07
CA ALA A 371 5.42 6.00 6.95
C ALA A 371 5.16 5.12 5.72
N TYR A 372 6.04 4.17 5.42
CA TYR A 372 5.87 3.22 4.31
C TYR A 372 4.88 2.08 4.59
N ASP A 373 4.41 1.91 5.84
CA ASP A 373 3.51 0.81 6.24
C ASP A 373 4.08 -0.59 5.87
N PRO A 374 5.31 -0.94 6.25
CA PRO A 374 5.90 -2.19 5.79
C PRO A 374 5.23 -3.41 6.41
N CYS A 375 4.90 -4.40 5.58
CA CYS A 375 4.53 -5.75 6.01
C CYS A 375 5.80 -6.62 6.00
N LEU A 376 6.51 -6.70 7.12
CA LEU A 376 7.79 -7.40 7.17
C LEU A 376 7.61 -8.91 6.99
N SER A 377 6.56 -9.50 7.52
CA SER A 377 6.27 -10.93 7.32
C SER A 377 5.98 -11.27 5.85
N CYS A 378 5.31 -10.36 5.10
CA CYS A 378 5.09 -10.56 3.67
C CYS A 378 6.41 -10.41 2.88
N ALA A 379 7.25 -9.47 3.28
CA ALA A 379 8.46 -9.10 2.55
C ALA A 379 9.60 -10.10 2.73
N THR A 380 9.73 -10.73 3.91
CA THR A 380 10.82 -11.66 4.20
C THR A 380 10.59 -13.06 3.66
N HIS A 381 9.35 -13.48 3.43
CA HIS A 381 8.96 -14.86 3.13
C HIS A 381 9.57 -15.89 4.10
N SER A 382 9.91 -15.45 5.32
CA SER A 382 10.58 -16.30 6.30
C SER A 382 9.61 -17.36 6.81
N MET A 383 10.01 -18.61 6.73
CA MET A 383 9.30 -19.75 7.32
C MET A 383 9.76 -20.02 8.76
N ASP A 384 10.80 -19.32 9.21
CA ASP A 384 11.39 -19.52 10.53
C ASP A 384 10.86 -18.48 11.52
N SER A 385 10.31 -18.98 12.64
CA SER A 385 9.83 -18.15 13.75
C SER A 385 10.95 -17.55 14.61
N GLN A 386 12.22 -17.78 14.26
CA GLN A 386 13.38 -17.32 15.03
C GLN A 386 13.84 -15.90 14.70
N MET A 387 13.16 -15.17 13.82
CA MET A 387 13.47 -13.75 13.60
C MET A 387 13.20 -12.94 14.87
N ARG A 388 14.25 -12.66 15.61
CA ARG A 388 14.23 -11.74 16.73
C ARG A 388 14.39 -10.31 16.22
N LEU A 389 13.26 -9.58 16.13
CA LEU A 389 13.25 -8.16 15.76
C LEU A 389 13.55 -7.21 16.95
N ALA A 390 13.99 -7.73 18.09
CA ALA A 390 13.94 -7.01 19.36
C ALA A 390 15.30 -6.52 19.88
N GLU A 391 16.39 -6.77 19.20
CA GLU A 391 17.72 -6.37 19.67
C GLU A 391 18.36 -5.39 18.70
N VAL A 392 18.78 -4.21 19.20
CA VAL A 392 19.55 -3.23 18.45
C VAL A 392 20.91 -3.07 19.16
N ASP A 393 21.97 -3.43 18.48
CA ASP A 393 23.33 -3.26 18.95
C ASP A 393 23.95 -2.02 18.28
N ILE A 394 24.41 -1.08 19.11
CA ILE A 394 25.24 0.03 18.64
C ILE A 394 26.69 -0.41 18.77
N VAL A 395 27.40 -0.39 17.67
CA VAL A 395 28.80 -0.75 17.59
C VAL A 395 29.64 0.43 17.11
N ASP A 396 30.93 0.47 17.51
CA ASP A 396 31.89 1.44 16.95
C ASP A 396 32.33 1.05 15.52
N SER A 397 33.25 1.85 14.95
CA SER A 397 33.81 1.59 13.62
C SER A 397 34.65 0.31 13.53
N GLU A 398 35.04 -0.26 14.65
CA GLU A 398 35.81 -1.50 14.77
C GLU A 398 34.91 -2.70 15.05
N GLY A 399 33.58 -2.49 15.23
CA GLY A 399 32.61 -3.53 15.53
C GLY A 399 32.43 -3.86 16.99
N ASN A 400 33.02 -3.08 17.91
CA ASN A 400 32.86 -3.30 19.34
C ASN A 400 31.51 -2.78 19.82
N LEU A 401 30.83 -3.55 20.67
CA LEU A 401 29.52 -3.18 21.22
C LEU A 401 29.67 -1.96 22.16
N ILE A 402 28.96 -0.86 21.79
CA ILE A 402 28.85 0.34 22.61
C ILE A 402 27.62 0.24 23.53
N LYS A 403 26.47 -0.13 22.97
CA LYS A 403 25.21 -0.19 23.69
C LYS A 403 24.25 -1.20 23.06
N LYS A 404 23.46 -1.87 23.89
CA LYS A 404 22.40 -2.79 23.48
C LYS A 404 21.05 -2.28 23.95
N PHE A 405 20.01 -2.36 23.07
CA PHE A 405 18.63 -1.95 23.36
C PHE A 405 17.66 -3.12 23.23
#